data_fdd788853fee7cf80f7224dd8a1f7246
#
_entry.id   fdd788853fee7cf80f7224dd8a1f7246
#
_cell.length_a   1.000
_cell.length_b   1.000
_cell.length_c   1.000
_cell.angle_alpha   90.00
_cell.angle_beta   90.00
_cell.angle_gamma   90.00
#
_symmetry.space_group_name_H-M   'P 1'
#
loop_
_entity.id
_entity.type
_entity.pdbx_description
1 polymer ?
#
loop_
_entity_poly.entity_id
_entity_poly.type
_entity_poly.pdbx_seq_one_letter_code
_entity_poly.pdbx_strand_id
1 'polypeptide(L)'
;MKSGFVALVAAAGLGLLAQPAAAQVKIGILNDQSGVYADYGGKYSIEAAKMAVEDFGGEVLGQKVELVTADHQNKPDLATAIARRWYDAEGVDMITELTTSSVALAVQELSKEKKKIDIVVGAATSRITGDACTPYSFHWAYDTRALAVGTGGALVEAGGDTWFFLTADYAFGYALEKDTSDIVTSRGGKVVGSVRVPLNSSDFSSFLLQAQSSKAKIV
;
A
#
# COMPACT_ATOMS: atom_id res chain seq x y z
N MET A 1 51.59 73.32 -4.12
CA MET A 1 51.45 72.19 -5.01
C MET A 1 51.47 70.95 -4.18
N LYS A 2 50.28 70.35 -3.90
CA LYS A 2 50.15 69.04 -3.22
C LYS A 2 49.08 68.21 -3.99
N SER A 3 49.57 67.28 -4.74
CA SER A 3 48.74 66.35 -5.53
C SER A 3 48.13 65.32 -4.58
N GLY A 4 46.78 65.24 -4.47
CA GLY A 4 46.07 64.20 -3.76
C GLY A 4 45.75 63.05 -4.72
N PHE A 5 46.25 61.87 -4.45
CA PHE A 5 45.87 60.60 -5.14
C PHE A 5 44.57 60.06 -4.48
N VAL A 6 43.52 59.97 -5.27
CA VAL A 6 42.29 59.31 -4.84
C VAL A 6 42.39 57.86 -5.35
N ALA A 7 42.50 56.91 -4.44
CA ALA A 7 42.45 55.49 -4.72
C ALA A 7 40.97 55.02 -4.78
N LEU A 8 40.54 54.58 -5.96
CA LEU A 8 39.22 53.99 -6.19
C LEU A 8 39.32 52.49 -5.83
N VAL A 9 38.70 52.10 -4.72
CA VAL A 9 38.58 50.69 -4.33
C VAL A 9 37.33 50.10 -5.04
N ALA A 10 37.55 49.31 -6.05
CA ALA A 10 36.50 48.51 -6.71
C ALA A 10 36.16 47.29 -5.84
N ALA A 11 35.04 47.33 -5.15
CA ALA A 11 34.50 46.18 -4.46
C ALA A 11 33.86 45.25 -5.48
N ALA A 12 34.59 44.15 -5.86
CA ALA A 12 34.04 43.09 -6.61
C ALA A 12 33.10 42.24 -5.72
N GLY A 13 31.80 42.49 -5.81
CA GLY A 13 30.78 41.65 -5.16
C GLY A 13 30.74 40.28 -5.81
N LEU A 14 31.29 39.23 -5.15
CA LEU A 14 31.00 37.83 -5.50
C LEU A 14 29.52 37.59 -5.16
N GLY A 15 28.65 37.69 -6.16
CA GLY A 15 27.31 37.13 -6.09
C GLY A 15 27.43 35.61 -6.05
N LEU A 16 27.30 35.02 -4.85
CA LEU A 16 27.03 33.58 -4.75
C LEU A 16 25.67 33.36 -5.43
N LEU A 17 25.71 32.86 -6.65
CA LEU A 17 24.55 32.24 -7.29
C LEU A 17 24.21 31.02 -6.44
N ALA A 18 23.28 31.17 -5.51
CA ALA A 18 22.64 30.05 -4.87
C ALA A 18 21.94 29.27 -5.99
N GLN A 19 22.59 28.21 -6.47
CA GLN A 19 21.90 27.25 -7.33
C GLN A 19 20.71 26.73 -6.50
N PRO A 20 19.48 26.77 -7.02
CA PRO A 20 18.39 26.09 -6.37
C PRO A 20 18.83 24.64 -6.21
N ALA A 21 18.90 24.15 -4.99
CA ALA A 21 19.04 22.72 -4.74
C ALA A 21 17.87 22.08 -5.45
N ALA A 22 18.13 21.44 -6.59
CA ALA A 22 17.09 20.76 -7.32
C ALA A 22 16.56 19.65 -6.41
N ALA A 23 15.27 19.68 -6.13
CA ALA A 23 14.65 18.74 -5.22
C ALA A 23 14.77 17.33 -5.79
N GLN A 24 15.52 16.47 -5.10
CA GLN A 24 15.64 15.06 -5.44
C GLN A 24 14.27 14.39 -5.30
N VAL A 25 13.87 13.58 -6.30
CA VAL A 25 12.63 12.79 -6.19
C VAL A 25 12.88 11.60 -5.27
N LYS A 26 12.13 11.50 -4.18
CA LYS A 26 12.30 10.45 -3.18
C LYS A 26 11.06 9.58 -3.07
N ILE A 27 11.22 8.27 -3.33
CA ILE A 27 10.15 7.27 -3.30
C ILE A 27 10.37 6.34 -2.12
N GLY A 28 9.36 6.21 -1.26
CA GLY A 28 9.35 5.30 -0.13
C GLY A 28 8.73 3.95 -0.48
N ILE A 29 9.48 2.86 -0.29
CA ILE A 29 8.97 1.49 -0.37
C ILE A 29 8.65 1.03 1.04
N LEU A 30 7.37 1.03 1.39
CA LEU A 30 6.87 0.68 2.72
C LEU A 30 6.14 -0.66 2.65
N ASN A 31 6.83 -1.73 3.02
CA ASN A 31 6.34 -3.10 2.82
C ASN A 31 6.57 -3.99 4.06
N ASP A 32 6.07 -5.22 4.02
CA ASP A 32 6.28 -6.21 5.06
C ASP A 32 7.55 -7.03 4.75
N GLN A 33 8.66 -6.73 5.44
CA GLN A 33 9.94 -7.39 5.18
C GLN A 33 10.23 -8.56 6.13
N SER A 34 9.56 -8.63 7.27
CA SER A 34 9.80 -9.64 8.30
C SER A 34 8.54 -10.24 8.92
N GLY A 35 7.35 -9.78 8.55
CA GLY A 35 6.07 -10.31 9.02
C GLY A 35 5.52 -11.44 8.16
N VAL A 36 4.23 -11.71 8.29
CA VAL A 36 3.55 -12.85 7.63
C VAL A 36 3.50 -12.75 6.10
N TYR A 37 3.72 -11.58 5.53
CA TYR A 37 3.71 -11.34 4.08
C TYR A 37 5.10 -11.03 3.51
N ALA A 38 6.18 -11.31 4.25
CA ALA A 38 7.55 -11.03 3.82
C ALA A 38 7.93 -11.73 2.51
N ASP A 39 7.42 -12.93 2.27
CA ASP A 39 7.65 -13.67 1.03
C ASP A 39 6.84 -13.11 -0.15
N TYR A 40 5.69 -12.47 0.14
CA TYR A 40 4.82 -11.89 -0.88
C TYR A 40 5.26 -10.49 -1.31
N GLY A 41 5.52 -9.60 -0.35
CA GLY A 41 5.77 -8.18 -0.60
C GLY A 41 7.02 -7.64 0.10
N GLY A 42 8.02 -8.49 0.40
CA GLY A 42 9.22 -8.11 1.13
C GLY A 42 10.39 -7.66 0.22
N LYS A 43 11.54 -8.30 0.40
CA LYS A 43 12.79 -7.92 -0.28
C LYS A 43 12.71 -7.93 -1.82
N TYR A 44 11.88 -8.78 -2.40
CA TYR A 44 11.78 -8.88 -3.86
C TYR A 44 11.02 -7.71 -4.46
N SER A 45 10.04 -7.13 -3.77
CA SER A 45 9.38 -5.90 -4.20
C SER A 45 10.34 -4.71 -4.17
N ILE A 46 11.26 -4.67 -3.19
CA ILE A 46 12.31 -3.65 -3.15
C ILE A 46 13.23 -3.76 -4.37
N GLU A 47 13.62 -4.99 -4.71
CA GLU A 47 14.47 -5.23 -5.88
C GLU A 47 13.75 -4.86 -7.18
N ALA A 48 12.48 -5.23 -7.32
CA ALA A 48 11.66 -4.85 -8.47
C ALA A 48 11.56 -3.31 -8.61
N ALA A 49 11.42 -2.59 -7.51
CA ALA A 49 11.40 -1.12 -7.53
C ALA A 49 12.74 -0.52 -7.98
N LYS A 50 13.87 -1.11 -7.54
CA LYS A 50 15.21 -0.70 -8.02
C LYS A 50 15.36 -0.92 -9.51
N MET A 51 15.00 -2.10 -9.99
CA MET A 51 15.04 -2.42 -11.42
C MET A 51 14.16 -1.46 -12.23
N ALA A 52 12.96 -1.13 -11.76
CA ALA A 52 12.08 -0.17 -12.43
C ALA A 52 12.68 1.24 -12.50
N VAL A 53 13.38 1.70 -11.46
CA VAL A 53 14.10 2.97 -11.48
C VAL A 53 15.28 2.93 -12.44
N GLU A 54 16.04 1.84 -12.48
CA GLU A 54 17.16 1.63 -13.41
C GLU A 54 16.66 1.60 -14.85
N ASP A 55 15.62 0.85 -15.17
CA ASP A 55 15.02 0.76 -16.51
C ASP A 55 14.47 2.12 -16.98
N PHE A 56 13.96 2.93 -16.06
CA PHE A 56 13.52 4.31 -16.36
C PHE A 56 14.67 5.28 -16.63
N GLY A 57 15.91 4.92 -16.27
CA GLY A 57 17.10 5.75 -16.43
C GLY A 57 17.55 6.45 -15.15
N GLY A 58 16.94 6.17 -14.01
CA GLY A 58 17.40 6.60 -12.68
C GLY A 58 17.20 8.08 -12.34
N GLU A 59 16.66 8.89 -13.26
CA GLU A 59 16.57 10.34 -13.12
C GLU A 59 15.22 10.91 -13.60
N VAL A 60 14.75 11.95 -12.93
CA VAL A 60 13.59 12.76 -13.33
C VAL A 60 14.01 14.24 -13.33
N LEU A 61 13.78 14.96 -14.44
CA LEU A 61 14.15 16.36 -14.60
C LEU A 61 15.63 16.67 -14.25
N GLY A 62 16.53 15.72 -14.56
CA GLY A 62 17.96 15.84 -14.25
C GLY A 62 18.31 15.59 -12.79
N GLN A 63 17.38 15.04 -12.01
CA GLN A 63 17.56 14.69 -10.59
C GLN A 63 17.46 13.18 -10.41
N LYS A 64 18.37 12.61 -9.61
CA LYS A 64 18.34 11.19 -9.28
C LYS A 64 17.08 10.84 -8.50
N VAL A 65 16.49 9.69 -8.82
CA VAL A 65 15.44 9.08 -8.01
C VAL A 65 16.10 8.33 -6.85
N GLU A 66 15.76 8.72 -5.63
CA GLU A 66 16.17 8.02 -4.40
C GLU A 66 15.08 7.07 -3.94
N LEU A 67 15.43 5.81 -3.67
CA LEU A 67 14.57 4.84 -3.02
C LEU A 67 14.93 4.72 -1.55
N VAL A 68 13.97 4.93 -0.66
CA VAL A 68 14.08 4.62 0.76
C VAL A 68 13.15 3.47 1.10
N THR A 69 13.55 2.60 2.01
CA THR A 69 12.78 1.39 2.36
C THR A 69 12.58 1.28 3.84
N ALA A 70 11.43 0.75 4.27
CA ALA A 70 11.19 0.41 5.67
C ALA A 70 10.23 -0.77 5.80
N ASP A 71 10.44 -1.52 6.87
CA ASP A 71 9.63 -2.67 7.24
C ASP A 71 8.50 -2.25 8.18
N HIS A 72 7.26 -2.41 7.75
CA HIS A 72 6.10 -2.13 8.60
C HIS A 72 5.64 -3.35 9.44
N GLN A 73 6.23 -4.53 9.23
CA GLN A 73 5.96 -5.75 10.02
C GLN A 73 4.46 -6.11 10.08
N ASN A 74 3.71 -5.79 9.04
CA ASN A 74 2.24 -5.92 9.01
C ASN A 74 1.51 -5.19 10.18
N LYS A 75 2.08 -4.06 10.66
CA LYS A 75 1.54 -3.25 11.75
C LYS A 75 1.12 -1.86 11.24
N PRO A 76 -0.19 -1.55 11.16
CA PRO A 76 -0.67 -0.25 10.67
C PRO A 76 -0.10 0.96 11.42
N ASP A 77 0.03 0.86 12.75
CA ASP A 77 0.57 1.95 13.57
C ASP A 77 2.04 2.22 13.27
N LEU A 78 2.84 1.17 13.07
CA LEU A 78 4.24 1.31 12.67
C LEU A 78 4.35 1.91 11.27
N ALA A 79 3.52 1.45 10.33
CA ALA A 79 3.50 1.97 8.97
C ALA A 79 3.16 3.47 8.94
N THR A 80 2.13 3.90 9.68
CA THR A 80 1.75 5.31 9.74
C THR A 80 2.80 6.18 10.43
N ALA A 81 3.47 5.67 11.46
CA ALA A 81 4.58 6.38 12.11
C ALA A 81 5.76 6.59 11.14
N ILE A 82 6.12 5.55 10.38
CA ILE A 82 7.17 5.64 9.35
C ILE A 82 6.76 6.62 8.25
N ALA A 83 5.56 6.46 7.70
CA ALA A 83 5.05 7.30 6.62
C ALA A 83 4.97 8.79 7.04
N ARG A 84 4.53 9.08 8.26
CA ARG A 84 4.50 10.45 8.81
C ARG A 84 5.90 11.05 8.89
N ARG A 85 6.87 10.32 9.43
CA ARG A 85 8.27 10.77 9.48
C ARG A 85 8.83 11.02 8.07
N TRP A 86 8.56 10.13 7.13
CA TRP A 86 8.98 10.25 5.75
C TRP A 86 8.42 11.49 5.07
N TYR A 87 7.12 11.76 5.22
CA TYR A 87 6.48 12.93 4.62
C TYR A 87 6.87 14.26 5.32
N ASP A 88 6.98 14.25 6.66
CA ASP A 88 7.17 15.48 7.43
C ASP A 88 8.64 15.89 7.59
N ALA A 89 9.57 14.93 7.64
CA ALA A 89 10.96 15.18 8.01
C ALA A 89 11.99 14.72 6.98
N GLU A 90 11.70 13.66 6.22
CA GLU A 90 12.69 13.05 5.32
C GLU A 90 12.48 13.40 3.84
N GLY A 91 11.45 14.18 3.53
CA GLY A 91 11.19 14.70 2.19
C GLY A 91 10.77 13.64 1.17
N VAL A 92 10.14 12.56 1.61
CA VAL A 92 9.57 11.55 0.71
C VAL A 92 8.39 12.15 -0.03
N ASP A 93 8.38 12.01 -1.35
CA ASP A 93 7.35 12.57 -2.22
C ASP A 93 6.15 11.64 -2.38
N MET A 94 6.43 10.33 -2.45
CA MET A 94 5.45 9.28 -2.70
C MET A 94 5.82 8.02 -1.93
N ILE A 95 4.82 7.31 -1.42
CA ILE A 95 4.97 5.98 -0.83
C ILE A 95 4.33 4.95 -1.75
N THR A 96 4.98 3.79 -1.92
CA THR A 96 4.41 2.67 -2.68
C THR A 96 4.58 1.36 -1.94
N GLU A 97 4.05 0.30 -2.52
CA GLU A 97 3.94 -1.08 -2.02
C GLU A 97 2.72 -1.25 -1.11
N LEU A 98 2.82 -0.96 0.20
CA LEU A 98 1.71 -1.08 1.15
C LEU A 98 1.08 -2.48 1.10
N THR A 99 1.86 -3.49 1.46
CA THR A 99 1.61 -4.93 1.25
C THR A 99 0.24 -5.42 1.72
N THR A 100 -0.31 -4.87 2.82
CA THR A 100 -1.54 -5.39 3.44
C THR A 100 -2.64 -4.36 3.57
N SER A 101 -3.89 -4.80 3.48
CA SER A 101 -5.05 -3.91 3.44
C SER A 101 -5.20 -3.01 4.66
N SER A 102 -4.91 -3.52 5.87
CA SER A 102 -4.98 -2.70 7.08
C SER A 102 -3.92 -1.59 7.09
N VAL A 103 -2.70 -1.89 6.60
CA VAL A 103 -1.62 -0.92 6.44
C VAL A 103 -1.96 0.09 5.34
N ALA A 104 -2.40 -0.39 4.18
CA ALA A 104 -2.75 0.48 3.05
C ALA A 104 -3.82 1.50 3.43
N LEU A 105 -4.92 1.07 4.06
CA LEU A 105 -5.98 1.99 4.50
C LEU A 105 -5.48 3.03 5.50
N ALA A 106 -4.61 2.65 6.43
CA ALA A 106 -4.08 3.58 7.43
C ALA A 106 -3.11 4.61 6.81
N VAL A 107 -2.22 4.17 5.91
CA VAL A 107 -1.29 5.06 5.21
C VAL A 107 -2.02 5.95 4.21
N GLN A 108 -3.03 5.43 3.51
CA GLN A 108 -3.88 6.19 2.59
C GLN A 108 -4.57 7.37 3.27
N GLU A 109 -5.11 7.20 4.48
CA GLU A 109 -5.71 8.31 5.23
C GLU A 109 -4.65 9.35 5.64
N LEU A 110 -3.43 8.91 6.01
CA LEU A 110 -2.32 9.82 6.25
C LEU A 110 -1.88 10.56 4.97
N SER A 111 -1.78 9.86 3.84
CA SER A 111 -1.43 10.46 2.55
C SER A 111 -2.43 11.55 2.16
N LYS A 112 -3.72 11.32 2.39
CA LYS A 112 -4.79 12.30 2.21
C LYS A 112 -4.58 13.53 3.13
N GLU A 113 -4.32 13.31 4.44
CA GLU A 113 -4.02 14.39 5.40
C GLU A 113 -2.84 15.25 4.92
N LYS A 114 -1.78 14.59 4.45
CA LYS A 114 -0.53 15.23 4.01
C LYS A 114 -0.56 15.74 2.57
N LYS A 115 -1.60 15.42 1.80
CA LYS A 115 -1.69 15.71 0.35
C LYS A 115 -0.50 15.14 -0.42
N LYS A 116 -0.09 13.94 -0.06
CA LYS A 116 1.01 13.18 -0.65
C LYS A 116 0.46 11.96 -1.40
N ILE A 117 1.19 11.51 -2.40
CA ILE A 117 0.77 10.37 -3.22
C ILE A 117 1.13 9.06 -2.51
N ASP A 118 0.21 8.11 -2.54
CA ASP A 118 0.52 6.71 -2.33
C ASP A 118 0.02 5.83 -3.49
N ILE A 119 0.79 4.78 -3.79
CA ILE A 119 0.45 3.78 -4.81
C ILE A 119 0.45 2.41 -4.15
N VAL A 120 -0.72 1.83 -4.01
CA VAL A 120 -0.92 0.52 -3.40
C VAL A 120 -0.79 -0.56 -4.47
N VAL A 121 0.19 -1.44 -4.33
CA VAL A 121 0.43 -2.54 -5.28
C VAL A 121 0.31 -3.93 -4.65
N GLY A 122 0.29 -4.02 -3.31
CA GLY A 122 0.19 -5.30 -2.59
C GLY A 122 -1.16 -5.56 -1.95
N ALA A 123 -1.77 -4.56 -1.31
CA ALA A 123 -3.06 -4.72 -0.63
C ALA A 123 -4.22 -4.77 -1.64
N ALA A 124 -5.26 -5.56 -1.34
CA ALA A 124 -6.32 -5.83 -2.30
C ALA A 124 -7.75 -5.46 -1.83
N THR A 125 -7.94 -4.84 -0.67
CA THR A 125 -9.30 -4.48 -0.25
C THR A 125 -9.96 -3.51 -1.24
N SER A 126 -11.19 -3.81 -1.67
CA SER A 126 -12.01 -2.93 -2.54
C SER A 126 -12.27 -1.55 -1.93
N ARG A 127 -12.08 -1.40 -0.62
CA ARG A 127 -12.27 -0.14 0.10
C ARG A 127 -11.33 0.97 -0.35
N ILE A 128 -10.11 0.62 -0.84
CA ILE A 128 -9.11 1.61 -1.29
C ILE A 128 -9.69 2.54 -2.36
N THR A 129 -10.46 1.98 -3.31
CA THR A 129 -11.11 2.74 -4.39
C THR A 129 -12.61 2.92 -4.15
N GLY A 130 -13.15 2.35 -3.06
CA GLY A 130 -14.54 2.43 -2.62
C GLY A 130 -14.77 3.50 -1.55
N ASP A 131 -15.21 3.08 -0.37
CA ASP A 131 -15.58 3.97 0.73
C ASP A 131 -14.40 4.75 1.34
N ALA A 132 -13.18 4.27 1.20
CA ALA A 132 -11.96 4.95 1.64
C ALA A 132 -11.24 5.74 0.52
N CYS A 133 -11.79 5.85 -0.68
CA CYS A 133 -11.16 6.50 -1.82
C CYS A 133 -10.71 7.94 -1.50
N THR A 134 -9.52 8.31 -1.98
CA THR A 134 -8.96 9.66 -1.85
C THR A 134 -8.37 10.13 -3.19
N PRO A 135 -8.23 11.45 -3.42
CA PRO A 135 -7.61 11.96 -4.65
C PRO A 135 -6.09 11.78 -4.71
N TYR A 136 -5.47 11.23 -3.67
CA TYR A 136 -4.01 11.08 -3.55
C TYR A 136 -3.55 9.63 -3.63
N SER A 137 -4.48 8.66 -3.62
CA SER A 137 -4.17 7.23 -3.57
C SER A 137 -4.54 6.54 -4.87
N PHE A 138 -3.65 5.64 -5.30
CA PHE A 138 -3.82 4.84 -6.51
C PHE A 138 -3.74 3.37 -6.14
N HIS A 139 -4.71 2.58 -6.59
CA HIS A 139 -4.71 1.13 -6.40
C HIS A 139 -4.28 0.46 -7.70
N TRP A 140 -3.09 -0.11 -7.72
CA TRP A 140 -2.47 -0.70 -8.90
C TRP A 140 -2.40 -2.23 -8.81
N ALA A 141 -3.49 -2.84 -8.36
CA ALA A 141 -3.62 -4.27 -8.23
C ALA A 141 -5.10 -4.68 -8.43
N TYR A 142 -5.35 -6.00 -8.43
CA TYR A 142 -6.70 -6.53 -8.30
C TYR A 142 -7.29 -6.17 -6.94
N ASP A 143 -8.61 -6.25 -6.83
CA ASP A 143 -9.30 -6.03 -5.57
C ASP A 143 -10.20 -7.21 -5.15
N THR A 144 -10.71 -7.15 -3.92
CA THR A 144 -11.60 -8.17 -3.37
C THR A 144 -12.92 -8.28 -4.13
N ARG A 145 -13.37 -7.20 -4.76
CA ARG A 145 -14.56 -7.22 -5.61
C ARG A 145 -14.35 -8.03 -6.90
N ALA A 146 -13.19 -7.84 -7.56
CA ALA A 146 -12.83 -8.61 -8.74
C ALA A 146 -12.73 -10.11 -8.43
N LEU A 147 -12.12 -10.47 -7.28
CA LEU A 147 -12.05 -11.86 -6.82
C LEU A 147 -13.45 -12.45 -6.55
N ALA A 148 -14.30 -11.70 -5.87
CA ALA A 148 -15.66 -12.13 -5.55
C ALA A 148 -16.51 -12.37 -6.81
N VAL A 149 -16.44 -11.45 -7.78
CA VAL A 149 -17.18 -11.57 -9.05
C VAL A 149 -16.69 -12.77 -9.85
N GLY A 150 -15.38 -12.92 -10.01
CA GLY A 150 -14.78 -13.99 -10.80
C GLY A 150 -15.04 -15.36 -10.19
N THR A 151 -14.57 -15.60 -8.99
CA THR A 151 -14.63 -16.93 -8.34
C THR A 151 -16.01 -17.20 -7.73
N GLY A 152 -16.50 -16.26 -6.90
CA GLY A 152 -17.78 -16.44 -6.19
C GLY A 152 -18.96 -16.59 -7.15
N GLY A 153 -19.01 -15.73 -8.17
CA GLY A 153 -20.05 -15.79 -9.18
C GLY A 153 -20.08 -17.10 -9.96
N ALA A 154 -18.92 -17.53 -10.44
CA ALA A 154 -18.81 -18.77 -11.21
C ALA A 154 -19.19 -20.02 -10.41
N LEU A 155 -18.81 -20.08 -9.13
CA LEU A 155 -19.15 -21.20 -8.27
C LEU A 155 -20.64 -21.30 -7.96
N VAL A 156 -21.34 -20.17 -7.78
CA VAL A 156 -22.80 -20.17 -7.61
C VAL A 156 -23.49 -20.68 -8.87
N GLU A 157 -23.07 -20.22 -10.05
CA GLU A 157 -23.59 -20.69 -11.35
C GLU A 157 -23.34 -22.20 -11.58
N ALA A 158 -22.26 -22.73 -11.04
CA ALA A 158 -21.96 -24.16 -11.06
C ALA A 158 -22.71 -24.98 -9.99
N GLY A 159 -23.64 -24.39 -9.24
CA GLY A 159 -24.46 -25.07 -8.24
C GLY A 159 -23.92 -25.03 -6.81
N GLY A 160 -22.90 -24.23 -6.54
CA GLY A 160 -22.39 -23.92 -5.19
C GLY A 160 -23.31 -22.91 -4.47
N ASP A 161 -24.46 -23.34 -4.00
CA ASP A 161 -25.54 -22.48 -3.52
C ASP A 161 -25.46 -22.15 -2.01
N THR A 162 -24.62 -22.87 -1.25
CA THR A 162 -24.44 -22.65 0.20
C THR A 162 -22.98 -22.47 0.57
N TRP A 163 -22.68 -21.40 1.31
CA TRP A 163 -21.33 -20.94 1.59
C TRP A 163 -21.06 -20.77 3.08
N PHE A 164 -19.88 -21.20 3.50
CA PHE A 164 -19.35 -20.91 4.84
C PHE A 164 -17.96 -20.29 4.70
N PHE A 165 -17.67 -19.19 5.40
CA PHE A 165 -16.40 -18.49 5.28
C PHE A 165 -15.44 -18.81 6.44
N LEU A 166 -14.19 -19.21 6.09
CA LEU A 166 -13.05 -19.11 6.99
C LEU A 166 -12.30 -17.83 6.62
N THR A 167 -12.49 -16.81 7.42
CA THR A 167 -12.07 -15.45 7.05
C THR A 167 -10.85 -15.02 7.83
N ALA A 168 -9.78 -14.63 7.14
CA ALA A 168 -8.60 -14.04 7.78
C ALA A 168 -8.99 -12.79 8.59
N ASP A 169 -8.57 -12.75 9.86
CA ASP A 169 -9.02 -11.76 10.84
C ASP A 169 -8.32 -10.41 10.68
N TYR A 170 -8.50 -9.75 9.52
CA TYR A 170 -8.02 -8.39 9.23
C TYR A 170 -8.77 -7.79 8.02
N ALA A 171 -8.46 -6.52 7.68
CA ALA A 171 -9.21 -5.73 6.71
C ALA A 171 -9.42 -6.39 5.34
N PHE A 172 -8.43 -7.13 4.81
CA PHE A 172 -8.59 -7.87 3.56
C PHE A 172 -9.64 -8.98 3.67
N GLY A 173 -9.54 -9.82 4.72
CA GLY A 173 -10.49 -10.91 4.93
C GLY A 173 -11.92 -10.40 5.06
N TYR A 174 -12.13 -9.33 5.81
CA TYR A 174 -13.46 -8.71 5.97
C TYR A 174 -14.02 -8.18 4.66
N ALA A 175 -13.19 -7.51 3.86
CA ALA A 175 -13.61 -7.02 2.55
C ALA A 175 -13.95 -8.17 1.60
N LEU A 176 -13.09 -9.20 1.53
CA LEU A 176 -13.32 -10.35 0.66
C LEU A 176 -14.56 -11.14 1.05
N GLU A 177 -14.78 -11.39 2.34
CA GLU A 177 -16.00 -12.04 2.84
C GLU A 177 -17.25 -11.23 2.46
N LYS A 178 -17.20 -9.91 2.70
CA LYS A 178 -18.33 -9.03 2.37
C LYS A 178 -18.61 -9.02 0.86
N ASP A 179 -17.60 -8.76 0.05
CA ASP A 179 -17.76 -8.68 -1.41
C ASP A 179 -18.24 -10.02 -1.98
N THR A 180 -17.70 -11.15 -1.48
CA THR A 180 -18.13 -12.48 -1.91
C THR A 180 -19.55 -12.78 -1.45
N SER A 181 -19.92 -12.44 -0.20
CA SER A 181 -21.28 -12.61 0.31
C SER A 181 -22.31 -11.84 -0.51
N ASP A 182 -22.00 -10.60 -0.89
CA ASP A 182 -22.86 -9.76 -1.74
C ASP A 182 -23.08 -10.41 -3.12
N ILE A 183 -22.02 -10.92 -3.74
CA ILE A 183 -22.11 -11.61 -5.04
C ILE A 183 -22.88 -12.91 -4.93
N VAL A 184 -22.55 -13.76 -3.96
CA VAL A 184 -23.23 -15.05 -3.71
C VAL A 184 -24.74 -14.81 -3.53
N THR A 185 -25.10 -13.87 -2.67
CA THR A 185 -26.52 -13.57 -2.39
C THR A 185 -27.23 -12.99 -3.62
N SER A 186 -26.60 -12.08 -4.36
CA SER A 186 -27.18 -11.51 -5.55
C SER A 186 -27.44 -12.51 -6.69
N ARG A 187 -26.72 -13.65 -6.67
CA ARG A 187 -26.86 -14.74 -7.62
C ARG A 187 -27.71 -15.91 -7.09
N GLY A 188 -28.41 -15.71 -5.97
CA GLY A 188 -29.33 -16.68 -5.39
C GLY A 188 -28.68 -17.72 -4.48
N GLY A 189 -27.39 -17.63 -4.17
CA GLY A 189 -26.71 -18.43 -3.17
C GLY A 189 -26.99 -17.93 -1.75
N LYS A 190 -26.59 -18.71 -0.76
CA LYS A 190 -26.81 -18.45 0.66
C LYS A 190 -25.54 -18.60 1.46
N VAL A 191 -25.21 -17.59 2.28
CA VAL A 191 -24.16 -17.68 3.29
C VAL A 191 -24.78 -18.29 4.55
N VAL A 192 -24.26 -19.43 5.01
CA VAL A 192 -24.76 -20.18 6.17
C VAL A 192 -23.95 -19.96 7.43
N GLY A 193 -22.81 -19.27 7.32
CA GLY A 193 -22.00 -18.87 8.48
C GLY A 193 -20.60 -18.42 8.09
N SER A 194 -19.88 -17.91 9.07
CA SER A 194 -18.48 -17.55 8.96
C SER A 194 -17.75 -17.68 10.30
N VAL A 195 -16.44 -17.81 10.24
CA VAL A 195 -15.56 -17.78 11.41
C VAL A 195 -14.30 -16.98 11.11
N ARG A 196 -13.81 -16.21 12.08
CA ARG A 196 -12.58 -15.42 11.98
C ARG A 196 -11.38 -16.26 12.37
N VAL A 197 -10.36 -16.24 11.54
CA VAL A 197 -9.12 -16.99 11.73
C VAL A 197 -7.97 -16.01 11.89
N PRO A 198 -7.30 -15.96 13.06
CA PRO A 198 -6.14 -15.10 13.27
C PRO A 198 -5.03 -15.42 12.26
N LEU A 199 -4.34 -14.38 11.74
CA LEU A 199 -3.31 -14.52 10.68
C LEU A 199 -2.18 -15.51 11.02
N ASN A 200 -1.82 -15.64 12.30
CA ASN A 200 -0.72 -16.52 12.73
C ASN A 200 -1.22 -17.89 13.22
N SER A 201 -2.43 -18.29 12.87
CA SER A 201 -2.95 -19.61 13.23
C SER A 201 -2.18 -20.71 12.50
N SER A 202 -1.70 -21.70 13.23
CA SER A 202 -1.09 -22.92 12.70
C SER A 202 -2.03 -24.12 12.79
N ASP A 203 -3.05 -24.06 13.65
CA ASP A 203 -4.07 -25.10 13.81
C ASP A 203 -5.44 -24.57 13.36
N PHE A 204 -5.96 -25.17 12.31
CA PHE A 204 -7.27 -24.87 11.72
C PHE A 204 -8.36 -25.85 12.11
N SER A 205 -8.07 -26.86 12.94
CA SER A 205 -8.97 -27.98 13.23
C SER A 205 -10.34 -27.54 13.72
N SER A 206 -10.41 -26.60 14.68
CA SER A 206 -11.66 -26.11 15.22
C SER A 206 -12.47 -25.28 14.23
N PHE A 207 -11.80 -24.52 13.36
CA PHE A 207 -12.44 -23.72 12.31
C PHE A 207 -13.01 -24.63 11.22
N LEU A 208 -12.26 -25.67 10.82
CA LEU A 208 -12.70 -26.67 9.85
C LEU A 208 -13.88 -27.50 10.35
N LEU A 209 -13.92 -27.84 11.65
CA LEU A 209 -15.08 -28.50 12.26
C LEU A 209 -16.35 -27.64 12.21
N GLN A 210 -16.22 -26.34 12.38
CA GLN A 210 -17.36 -25.42 12.24
C GLN A 210 -17.84 -25.37 10.78
N ALA A 211 -16.92 -25.28 9.83
CA ALA A 211 -17.24 -25.31 8.40
C ALA A 211 -17.94 -26.63 8.03
N GLN A 212 -17.41 -27.77 8.46
CA GLN A 212 -18.00 -29.08 8.23
C GLN A 212 -19.42 -29.20 8.83
N SER A 213 -19.60 -28.69 10.06
CA SER A 213 -20.88 -28.72 10.77
C SER A 213 -21.94 -27.86 10.09
N SER A 214 -21.55 -26.82 9.36
CA SER A 214 -22.44 -25.95 8.59
C SER A 214 -23.12 -26.66 7.42
N LYS A 215 -22.53 -27.76 6.93
CA LYS A 215 -22.94 -28.49 5.72
C LYS A 215 -22.97 -27.61 4.47
N ALA A 216 -22.22 -26.53 4.43
CA ALA A 216 -22.05 -25.70 3.25
C ALA A 216 -21.41 -26.53 2.11
N LYS A 217 -21.84 -26.27 0.89
CA LYS A 217 -21.21 -26.89 -0.31
C LYS A 217 -19.86 -26.26 -0.62
N ILE A 218 -19.72 -24.97 -0.32
CA ILE A 218 -18.51 -24.18 -0.58
C ILE A 218 -17.98 -23.64 0.75
N VAL A 219 -16.67 -23.77 0.96
CA VAL A 219 -15.92 -23.17 2.08
C VAL A 219 -14.84 -22.30 1.52
#